data_1a46755a7071deec47ebf6fe242ae77b
#
_entry.id   1a46755a7071deec47ebf6fe242ae77b
#
_cell.length_a   1.000
_cell.length_b   1.000
_cell.length_c   1.000
_cell.angle_alpha   90.00
_cell.angle_beta   90.00
_cell.angle_gamma   90.00
#
_symmetry.space_group_name_H-M   'P 1'
#
loop_
_entity.id
_entity.type
_entity.pdbx_description
1 polymer ?
#
loop_
_entity_poly.entity_id
_entity_poly.type
_entity_poly.pdbx_seq_one_letter_code
_entity_poly.pdbx_strand_id
1 'polypeptide(L)'
;MKKLVNILGFKISWWACVVGPSIDMPYIGPAAMLIFLLAHFSFNGMESSEIKLVIIFSILGTVIDTLMALSGLLTYNGTYSNEIVVAPLWITAMWCGFALLVNHSMAWLEGKFFQALILGAVIGPIAYKAGEGLGAISFHGNMLHVTMMLSIVWGLSLPLIYWVNDRLKQR
;
A
#
# COMPACT_ATOMS: atom_id res chain seq x y z
N MET A 1 -11.26 6.06 -19.78
CA MET A 1 -10.72 4.68 -19.87
C MET A 1 -9.51 4.47 -18.95
N LYS A 2 -8.39 5.25 -19.06
CA LYS A 2 -7.16 5.05 -18.29
C LYS A 2 -7.38 5.03 -16.77
N LYS A 3 -8.17 5.96 -16.20
CA LYS A 3 -8.45 6.01 -14.75
C LYS A 3 -9.22 4.77 -14.26
N LEU A 4 -10.18 4.28 -15.02
CA LEU A 4 -10.96 3.08 -14.65
C LEU A 4 -10.08 1.83 -14.63
N VAL A 5 -9.21 1.66 -15.63
CA VAL A 5 -8.24 0.55 -15.68
C VAL A 5 -7.28 0.60 -14.51
N ASN A 6 -6.79 1.80 -14.15
CA ASN A 6 -5.91 1.99 -13.00
C ASN A 6 -6.62 1.63 -11.68
N ILE A 7 -7.87 2.07 -11.47
CA ILE A 7 -8.66 1.72 -10.27
C ILE A 7 -8.94 0.22 -10.21
N LEU A 8 -9.45 -0.36 -11.29
CA LEU A 8 -9.84 -1.78 -11.32
C LEU A 8 -8.62 -2.70 -11.21
N GLY A 9 -7.53 -2.39 -11.91
CA GLY A 9 -6.29 -3.14 -11.81
C GLY A 9 -5.73 -3.16 -10.39
N PHE A 10 -5.67 -1.98 -9.75
CA PHE A 10 -5.28 -1.92 -8.34
C PHE A 10 -6.24 -2.68 -7.43
N LYS A 11 -7.55 -2.51 -7.58
CA LYS A 11 -8.54 -3.21 -6.73
C LYS A 11 -8.43 -4.72 -6.83
N ILE A 12 -8.32 -5.26 -8.05
CA ILE A 12 -8.15 -6.72 -8.27
C ILE A 12 -6.86 -7.20 -7.61
N SER A 13 -5.76 -6.49 -7.81
CA SER A 13 -4.47 -6.83 -7.21
C SER A 13 -4.49 -6.69 -5.69
N TRP A 14 -5.19 -5.68 -5.14
CA TRP A 14 -5.40 -5.51 -3.70
C TRP A 14 -6.14 -6.71 -3.09
N TRP A 15 -7.24 -7.14 -3.73
CA TRP A 15 -7.98 -8.34 -3.28
C TRP A 15 -7.11 -9.58 -3.31
N ALA A 16 -6.31 -9.78 -4.36
CA ALA A 16 -5.37 -10.89 -4.45
C ALA A 16 -4.31 -10.85 -3.35
N CYS A 17 -3.79 -9.65 -3.01
CA CYS A 17 -2.83 -9.44 -1.93
C CYS A 17 -3.42 -9.78 -0.55
N VAL A 18 -4.69 -9.47 -0.32
CA VAL A 18 -5.31 -9.68 0.99
C VAL A 18 -5.88 -11.10 1.13
N VAL A 19 -6.48 -11.66 0.09
CA VAL A 19 -7.05 -13.02 0.14
C VAL A 19 -5.95 -14.09 0.04
N GLY A 20 -4.90 -13.86 -0.74
CA GLY A 20 -3.84 -14.84 -0.94
C GLY A 20 -3.25 -15.41 0.35
N PRO A 21 -2.81 -14.59 1.32
CA PRO A 21 -2.28 -15.07 2.60
C PRO A 21 -3.27 -15.88 3.43
N SER A 22 -4.57 -15.58 3.34
CA SER A 22 -5.61 -16.29 4.11
C SER A 22 -5.94 -17.69 3.58
N ILE A 23 -5.50 -18.00 2.37
CA ILE A 23 -5.66 -19.31 1.70
C ILE A 23 -4.30 -20.01 1.45
N ASP A 24 -3.27 -19.64 2.20
CA ASP A 24 -1.90 -20.17 2.09
C ASP A 24 -1.23 -19.99 0.71
N MET A 25 -1.66 -18.95 -0.03
CA MET A 25 -1.10 -18.58 -1.34
C MET A 25 -0.58 -17.14 -1.37
N PRO A 26 0.38 -16.73 -0.52
CA PRO A 26 0.79 -15.34 -0.30
C PRO A 26 1.40 -14.65 -1.54
N TYR A 27 1.80 -15.41 -2.55
CA TYR A 27 2.41 -14.89 -3.77
C TYR A 27 1.42 -14.56 -4.90
N ILE A 28 0.16 -14.94 -4.79
CA ILE A 28 -0.87 -14.58 -5.80
C ILE A 28 -1.02 -13.07 -5.91
N GLY A 29 -1.06 -12.37 -4.77
CA GLY A 29 -1.14 -10.93 -4.73
C GLY A 29 0.02 -10.21 -5.40
N PRO A 30 1.28 -10.51 -5.03
CA PRO A 30 2.46 -10.01 -5.74
C PRO A 30 2.45 -10.29 -7.23
N ALA A 31 2.04 -11.48 -7.67
CA ALA A 31 1.94 -11.81 -9.09
C ALA A 31 0.86 -10.96 -9.81
N ALA A 32 -0.32 -10.81 -9.22
CA ALA A 32 -1.37 -9.96 -9.75
C ALA A 32 -0.94 -8.49 -9.82
N MET A 33 -0.24 -8.00 -8.79
CA MET A 33 0.29 -6.64 -8.76
C MET A 33 1.37 -6.42 -9.82
N LEU A 34 2.24 -7.41 -10.05
CA LEU A 34 3.25 -7.35 -11.11
C LEU A 34 2.58 -7.25 -12.49
N ILE A 35 1.54 -8.03 -12.75
CA ILE A 35 0.75 -7.95 -13.99
C ILE A 35 0.14 -6.56 -14.14
N PHE A 36 -0.42 -6.00 -13.06
CA PHE A 36 -0.97 -4.64 -13.07
C PHE A 36 0.09 -3.58 -13.36
N LEU A 37 1.29 -3.67 -12.74
CA LEU A 37 2.43 -2.79 -12.98
C LEU A 37 2.86 -2.84 -14.46
N LEU A 38 3.04 -4.04 -15.01
CA LEU A 38 3.43 -4.23 -16.41
C LEU A 38 2.38 -3.66 -17.38
N ALA A 39 1.11 -3.95 -17.14
CA ALA A 39 0.02 -3.39 -17.92
C ALA A 39 -0.03 -1.87 -17.81
N HIS A 40 0.13 -1.32 -16.60
CA HIS A 40 0.12 0.11 -16.36
C HIS A 40 1.20 0.84 -17.19
N PHE A 41 2.45 0.40 -17.11
CA PHE A 41 3.56 0.99 -17.85
C PHE A 41 3.47 0.77 -19.36
N SER A 42 2.91 -0.35 -19.81
CA SER A 42 2.66 -0.59 -21.23
C SER A 42 1.63 0.37 -21.83
N PHE A 43 0.60 0.77 -21.07
CA PHE A 43 -0.46 1.67 -21.54
C PHE A 43 -0.20 3.14 -21.32
N ASN A 44 0.59 3.50 -20.30
CA ASN A 44 0.83 4.90 -19.92
C ASN A 44 2.23 5.40 -20.28
N GLY A 45 3.16 4.51 -20.60
CA GLY A 45 4.57 4.80 -20.79
C GLY A 45 5.36 4.68 -19.48
N MET A 46 6.67 4.63 -19.59
CA MET A 46 7.60 4.48 -18.46
C MET A 46 8.19 5.83 -18.07
N GLU A 47 7.47 6.63 -17.32
CA GLU A 47 8.01 7.89 -16.79
C GLU A 47 8.99 7.63 -15.63
N SER A 48 10.19 8.20 -15.73
CA SER A 48 11.25 8.00 -14.72
C SER A 48 10.84 8.46 -13.32
N SER A 49 10.08 9.54 -13.21
CA SER A 49 9.52 10.05 -11.94
C SER A 49 8.58 9.04 -11.28
N GLU A 50 7.72 8.40 -12.06
CA GLU A 50 6.76 7.42 -11.57
C GLU A 50 7.45 6.11 -11.15
N ILE A 51 8.42 5.63 -11.92
CA ILE A 51 9.23 4.46 -11.54
C ILE A 51 9.96 4.71 -10.22
N LYS A 52 10.60 5.88 -10.08
CA LYS A 52 11.26 6.26 -8.82
C LYS A 52 10.29 6.32 -7.66
N LEU A 53 9.09 6.86 -7.86
CA LEU A 53 8.05 6.91 -6.83
C LEU A 53 7.66 5.50 -6.38
N VAL A 54 7.42 4.57 -7.31
CA VAL A 54 7.11 3.17 -7.02
C VAL A 54 8.24 2.52 -6.21
N ILE A 55 9.50 2.68 -6.61
CA ILE A 55 10.65 2.10 -5.89
C ILE A 55 10.77 2.70 -4.48
N ILE A 56 10.70 4.01 -4.34
CA ILE A 56 10.83 4.69 -3.03
C ILE A 56 9.72 4.20 -2.09
N PHE A 57 8.46 4.18 -2.55
CA PHE A 57 7.34 3.82 -1.68
C PHE A 57 7.19 2.32 -1.45
N SER A 58 7.69 1.47 -2.35
CA SER A 58 7.79 0.03 -2.06
C SER A 58 8.76 -0.25 -0.90
N ILE A 59 9.91 0.41 -0.90
CA ILE A 59 10.91 0.27 0.17
C ILE A 59 10.39 0.91 1.47
N LEU A 60 9.98 2.17 1.40
CA LEU A 60 9.51 2.92 2.57
C LEU A 60 8.29 2.24 3.21
N GLY A 61 7.32 1.82 2.40
CA GLY A 61 6.14 1.14 2.88
C GLY A 61 6.48 -0.20 3.53
N THR A 62 7.37 -0.99 2.95
CA THR A 62 7.84 -2.24 3.58
C THR A 62 8.50 -1.96 4.94
N VAL A 63 9.30 -0.90 5.05
CA VAL A 63 9.91 -0.50 6.32
C VAL A 63 8.85 -0.07 7.33
N ILE A 64 7.89 0.75 6.93
CA ILE A 64 6.79 1.21 7.79
C ILE A 64 5.99 0.03 8.34
N ASP A 65 5.56 -0.89 7.47
CA ASP A 65 4.79 -2.07 7.88
C ASP A 65 5.61 -3.05 8.73
N THR A 66 6.92 -3.17 8.47
CA THR A 66 7.83 -3.91 9.35
C THR A 66 7.89 -3.29 10.75
N LEU A 67 8.01 -1.97 10.85
CA LEU A 67 8.00 -1.27 12.14
C LEU A 67 6.66 -1.43 12.87
N MET A 68 5.53 -1.41 12.13
CA MET A 68 4.22 -1.68 12.73
C MET A 68 4.13 -3.12 13.25
N ALA A 69 4.66 -4.12 12.54
CA ALA A 69 4.72 -5.49 13.03
C ALA A 69 5.64 -5.63 14.27
N LEU A 70 6.79 -4.97 14.25
CA LEU A 70 7.72 -4.94 15.38
C LEU A 70 7.14 -4.26 16.64
N SER A 71 6.14 -3.39 16.49
CA SER A 71 5.42 -2.81 17.64
C SER A 71 4.61 -3.84 18.44
N GLY A 72 4.38 -5.03 17.88
CA GLY A 72 3.56 -6.09 18.47
C GLY A 72 2.05 -5.83 18.43
N LEU A 73 1.60 -4.73 17.81
CA LEU A 73 0.16 -4.40 17.70
C LEU A 73 -0.54 -5.13 16.57
N LEU A 74 0.22 -5.63 15.60
CA LEU A 74 -0.31 -6.44 14.50
C LEU A 74 0.72 -7.43 13.98
N THR A 75 0.24 -8.48 13.33
CA THR A 75 1.06 -9.44 12.58
C THR A 75 0.43 -9.71 11.22
N TYR A 76 1.27 -10.08 10.26
CA TYR A 76 0.87 -10.41 8.89
C TYR A 76 0.94 -11.91 8.67
N ASN A 77 -0.02 -12.48 7.94
CA ASN A 77 0.09 -13.84 7.40
C ASN A 77 0.90 -13.84 6.09
N GLY A 78 1.47 -14.99 5.73
CA GLY A 78 2.30 -15.14 4.53
C GLY A 78 3.68 -14.50 4.66
N THR A 79 4.25 -14.48 5.86
CA THR A 79 5.62 -14.05 6.13
C THR A 79 6.66 -15.02 5.59
N TYR A 80 7.91 -14.57 5.43
CA TYR A 80 9.01 -15.40 4.89
C TYR A 80 9.50 -16.45 5.88
N SER A 81 9.43 -16.18 7.17
CA SER A 81 9.92 -17.01 8.27
C SER A 81 9.23 -16.61 9.57
N ASN A 82 9.12 -17.55 10.49
CA ASN A 82 8.63 -17.28 11.84
C ASN A 82 9.66 -16.59 12.74
N GLU A 83 10.92 -16.56 12.32
CA GLU A 83 12.03 -15.99 13.12
C GLU A 83 12.32 -14.54 12.78
N ILE A 84 11.96 -14.08 11.56
CA ILE A 84 12.29 -12.75 11.06
C ILE A 84 11.00 -11.94 10.90
N VAL A 85 10.88 -10.88 11.69
CA VAL A 85 9.76 -9.94 11.60
C VAL A 85 10.04 -8.94 10.49
N VAL A 86 9.59 -9.26 9.27
CA VAL A 86 9.63 -8.37 8.10
C VAL A 86 8.26 -8.42 7.43
N ALA A 87 7.78 -7.28 6.97
CA ALA A 87 6.53 -7.22 6.20
C ALA A 87 6.60 -8.13 4.98
N PRO A 88 5.58 -8.96 4.73
CA PRO A 88 5.60 -9.93 3.63
C PRO A 88 5.54 -9.25 2.25
N LEU A 89 5.92 -9.98 1.21
CA LEU A 89 6.02 -9.46 -0.16
C LEU A 89 4.69 -8.86 -0.67
N TRP A 90 3.54 -9.38 -0.23
CA TRP A 90 2.26 -8.85 -0.65
C TRP A 90 2.00 -7.42 -0.10
N ILE A 91 2.57 -7.05 1.05
CA ILE A 91 2.57 -5.66 1.57
C ILE A 91 3.43 -4.77 0.65
N THR A 92 4.65 -5.19 0.34
CA THR A 92 5.52 -4.47 -0.61
C THR A 92 4.82 -4.24 -1.95
N ALA A 93 4.17 -5.29 -2.49
CA ALA A 93 3.41 -5.22 -3.73
C ALA A 93 2.25 -4.20 -3.63
N MET A 94 1.54 -4.15 -2.50
CA MET A 94 0.48 -3.16 -2.29
C MET A 94 1.01 -1.72 -2.32
N TRP A 95 2.16 -1.44 -1.72
CA TRP A 95 2.79 -0.12 -1.78
C TRP A 95 3.22 0.25 -3.21
N CYS A 96 3.74 -0.72 -4.00
CA CYS A 96 4.02 -0.51 -5.42
C CYS A 96 2.77 -0.06 -6.19
N GLY A 97 1.68 -0.81 -6.05
CA GLY A 97 0.43 -0.51 -6.73
C GLY A 97 -0.20 0.80 -6.24
N PHE A 98 -0.12 1.08 -4.95
CA PHE A 98 -0.64 2.33 -4.37
C PHE A 98 0.09 3.56 -4.93
N ALA A 99 1.41 3.50 -5.10
CA ALA A 99 2.19 4.58 -5.71
C ALA A 99 1.72 4.92 -7.14
N LEU A 100 1.25 3.92 -7.92
CA LEU A 100 0.70 4.15 -9.25
C LEU A 100 -0.67 4.84 -9.28
N LEU A 101 -1.38 4.92 -8.16
CA LEU A 101 -2.65 5.64 -8.10
C LEU A 101 -2.44 7.16 -8.04
N VAL A 102 -1.32 7.61 -7.51
CA VAL A 102 -1.04 9.01 -7.16
C VAL A 102 -1.21 9.94 -8.35
N ASN A 103 -0.60 9.60 -9.49
CA ASN A 103 -0.64 10.40 -10.71
C ASN A 103 -1.83 10.12 -11.61
N HIS A 104 -2.68 9.15 -11.27
CA HIS A 104 -3.79 8.68 -12.12
C HIS A 104 -5.15 8.81 -11.44
N SER A 105 -5.61 7.76 -10.77
CA SER A 105 -6.94 7.76 -10.15
C SER A 105 -7.05 8.67 -8.93
N MET A 106 -5.94 8.92 -8.23
CA MET A 106 -5.85 9.78 -7.06
C MET A 106 -5.24 11.18 -7.36
N ALA A 107 -4.98 11.52 -8.62
CA ALA A 107 -4.40 12.82 -9.01
C ALA A 107 -5.22 14.04 -8.53
N TRP A 108 -6.53 13.85 -8.29
CA TRP A 108 -7.40 14.88 -7.74
C TRP A 108 -7.02 15.37 -6.34
N LEU A 109 -6.16 14.62 -5.63
CA LEU A 109 -5.70 14.92 -4.27
C LEU A 109 -4.36 15.70 -4.27
N GLU A 110 -3.73 15.88 -5.44
CA GLU A 110 -2.48 16.65 -5.60
C GLU A 110 -2.66 18.08 -5.07
N GLY A 111 -1.70 18.55 -4.27
CA GLY A 111 -1.75 19.87 -3.61
C GLY A 111 -2.73 20.00 -2.44
N LYS A 112 -3.49 18.96 -2.11
CA LYS A 112 -4.53 19.00 -1.07
C LYS A 112 -4.07 18.31 0.21
N PHE A 113 -3.05 18.88 0.87
CA PHE A 113 -2.39 18.29 2.03
C PHE A 113 -3.37 17.82 3.13
N PHE A 114 -4.31 18.68 3.56
CA PHE A 114 -5.23 18.35 4.64
C PHE A 114 -6.22 17.25 4.24
N GLN A 115 -6.71 17.27 3.00
CA GLN A 115 -7.58 16.20 2.50
C GLN A 115 -6.83 14.86 2.42
N ALA A 116 -5.56 14.88 1.99
CA ALA A 116 -4.72 13.70 1.96
C ALA A 116 -4.49 13.15 3.37
N LEU A 117 -4.16 14.01 4.34
CA LEU A 117 -3.97 13.62 5.73
C LEU A 117 -5.24 12.97 6.32
N ILE A 118 -6.40 13.62 6.18
CA ILE A 118 -7.67 13.09 6.71
C ILE A 118 -8.03 11.78 6.00
N LEU A 119 -7.90 11.73 4.68
CA LEU A 119 -8.21 10.53 3.90
C LEU A 119 -7.33 9.36 4.31
N GLY A 120 -6.02 9.57 4.45
CA GLY A 120 -5.08 8.55 4.91
C GLY A 120 -5.43 8.07 6.32
N ALA A 121 -5.66 9.00 7.26
CA ALA A 121 -5.97 8.69 8.65
C ALA A 121 -7.28 7.90 8.81
N VAL A 122 -8.23 8.01 7.88
CA VAL A 122 -9.50 7.29 7.93
C VAL A 122 -9.46 6.00 7.12
N ILE A 123 -9.00 6.06 5.88
CA ILE A 123 -9.05 4.90 4.97
C ILE A 123 -7.98 3.86 5.31
N GLY A 124 -6.82 4.28 5.83
CA GLY A 124 -5.78 3.36 6.27
C GLY A 124 -6.28 2.33 7.29
N PRO A 125 -6.78 2.75 8.47
CA PRO A 125 -7.36 1.82 9.44
C PRO A 125 -8.49 0.95 8.88
N ILE A 126 -9.36 1.50 8.03
CA ILE A 126 -10.45 0.74 7.38
C ILE A 126 -9.88 -0.36 6.49
N ALA A 127 -8.86 -0.07 5.69
CA ALA A 127 -8.21 -1.06 4.81
C ALA A 127 -7.54 -2.19 5.61
N TYR A 128 -6.86 -1.85 6.72
CA TYR A 128 -6.25 -2.85 7.61
C TYR A 128 -7.30 -3.68 8.36
N LYS A 129 -8.40 -3.05 8.79
CA LYS A 129 -9.52 -3.79 9.40
C LYS A 129 -10.18 -4.74 8.41
N ALA A 130 -10.27 -4.37 7.14
CA ALA A 130 -10.72 -5.29 6.09
C ALA A 130 -9.73 -6.45 5.90
N GLY A 131 -8.42 -6.19 5.94
CA GLY A 131 -7.37 -7.21 5.90
C GLY A 131 -7.43 -8.18 7.08
N GLU A 132 -7.72 -7.68 8.28
CA GLU A 132 -7.94 -8.51 9.47
C GLU A 132 -9.20 -9.38 9.31
N GLY A 133 -10.30 -8.78 8.86
CA GLY A 133 -11.56 -9.52 8.63
C GLY A 133 -11.45 -10.62 7.57
N LEU A 134 -10.48 -10.52 6.67
CA LEU A 134 -10.16 -11.50 5.64
C LEU A 134 -9.05 -12.47 6.05
N GLY A 135 -8.49 -12.34 7.25
CA GLY A 135 -7.47 -13.24 7.77
C GLY A 135 -6.05 -13.00 7.24
N ALA A 136 -5.77 -11.88 6.57
CA ALA A 136 -4.42 -11.54 6.12
C ALA A 136 -3.57 -10.88 7.23
N ILE A 137 -4.23 -10.25 8.19
CA ILE A 137 -3.63 -9.50 9.30
C ILE A 137 -4.28 -9.97 10.59
N SER A 138 -3.53 -10.01 11.68
CA SER A 138 -4.08 -10.20 13.02
C SER A 138 -3.72 -9.00 13.88
N PHE A 139 -4.72 -8.40 14.54
CA PHE A 139 -4.51 -7.31 15.50
C PHE A 139 -4.32 -7.85 16.91
N HIS A 140 -3.45 -7.22 17.68
CA HIS A 140 -3.13 -7.61 19.04
C HIS A 140 -3.33 -6.44 20.01
N GLY A 141 -3.75 -6.76 21.22
CA GLY A 141 -3.95 -5.78 22.27
C GLY A 141 -5.19 -4.90 22.09
N ASN A 142 -5.06 -3.63 22.46
CA ASN A 142 -6.19 -2.69 22.45
C ASN A 142 -6.44 -2.14 21.04
N MET A 143 -7.66 -2.37 20.51
CA MET A 143 -8.07 -1.89 19.18
C MET A 143 -7.89 -0.37 19.00
N LEU A 144 -8.06 0.42 20.07
CA LEU A 144 -7.84 1.86 20.00
C LEU A 144 -6.37 2.19 19.65
N HIS A 145 -5.42 1.50 20.28
CA HIS A 145 -3.99 1.71 20.00
C HIS A 145 -3.64 1.33 18.55
N VAL A 146 -4.15 0.20 18.05
CA VAL A 146 -3.97 -0.23 16.67
C VAL A 146 -4.55 0.82 15.70
N THR A 147 -5.79 1.25 15.93
CA THR A 147 -6.44 2.26 15.09
C THR A 147 -5.69 3.59 15.10
N MET A 148 -5.24 4.06 16.27
CA MET A 148 -4.46 5.30 16.39
C MET A 148 -3.12 5.20 15.64
N MET A 149 -2.39 4.09 15.80
CA MET A 149 -1.14 3.86 15.08
C MET A 149 -1.38 3.91 13.56
N LEU A 150 -2.37 3.16 13.07
CA LEU A 150 -2.70 3.13 11.64
C LEU A 150 -3.15 4.50 11.11
N SER A 151 -3.94 5.25 11.90
CA SER A 151 -4.38 6.60 11.52
C SER A 151 -3.21 7.57 11.41
N ILE A 152 -2.25 7.53 12.34
CA ILE A 152 -1.04 8.36 12.29
C ILE A 152 -0.18 7.98 11.09
N VAL A 153 0.12 6.69 10.93
CA VAL A 153 0.97 6.20 9.85
C VAL A 153 0.40 6.57 8.49
N TRP A 154 -0.86 6.25 8.22
CA TRP A 154 -1.47 6.51 6.92
C TRP A 154 -1.82 7.98 6.70
N GLY A 155 -2.17 8.71 7.77
CA GLY A 155 -2.39 10.16 7.73
C GLY A 155 -1.12 10.91 7.32
N LEU A 156 0.06 10.44 7.72
CA LEU A 156 1.34 11.03 7.33
C LEU A 156 1.84 10.48 5.98
N SER A 157 1.66 9.19 5.70
CA SER A 157 2.15 8.55 4.48
C SER A 157 1.50 9.11 3.22
N LEU A 158 0.19 9.41 3.26
CA LEU A 158 -0.52 9.88 2.07
C LEU A 158 -0.09 11.29 1.64
N PRO A 159 0.05 12.31 2.50
CA PRO A 159 0.67 13.58 2.11
C PRO A 159 2.13 13.44 1.69
N LEU A 160 2.89 12.56 2.36
CA LEU A 160 4.30 12.34 2.06
C LEU A 160 4.50 11.83 0.63
N ILE A 161 3.65 10.91 0.15
CA ILE A 161 3.77 10.39 -1.21
C ILE A 161 3.56 11.50 -2.26
N TYR A 162 2.62 12.45 -2.03
CA TYR A 162 2.43 13.60 -2.92
C TYR A 162 3.63 14.54 -2.85
N TRP A 163 4.14 14.82 -1.67
CA TRP A 163 5.32 15.68 -1.53
C TRP A 163 6.55 15.12 -2.24
N VAL A 164 6.81 13.81 -2.12
CA VAL A 164 7.90 13.14 -2.84
C VAL A 164 7.65 13.18 -4.35
N ASN A 165 6.42 12.87 -4.78
CA ASN A 165 6.03 12.90 -6.18
C ASN A 165 6.28 14.25 -6.83
N ASP A 166 5.92 15.35 -6.15
CA ASP A 166 6.15 16.71 -6.64
C ASP A 166 7.65 17.01 -6.80
N ARG A 167 8.49 16.53 -5.87
CA ARG A 167 9.95 16.68 -5.97
C ARG A 167 10.57 15.88 -7.11
N LEU A 168 10.00 14.71 -7.42
CA LEU A 168 10.46 13.88 -8.53
C LEU A 168 10.06 14.45 -9.90
N LYS A 169 8.92 15.12 -9.99
CA LYS A 169 8.45 15.79 -11.22
C LYS A 169 9.23 17.06 -11.56
N GLN A 170 9.82 17.72 -10.55
CA GLN A 170 10.57 18.97 -10.72
C GLN A 170 12.03 18.75 -11.18
N ARG A 171 12.49 17.52 -11.24
CA ARG A 171 13.84 17.12 -11.65
C ARG A 171 13.84 16.46 -13.00
#